data_9e93d48c68140581544ff175deb3bc00
#
_entry.id   9e93d48c68140581544ff175deb3bc00
#
_cell.length_a   1.000
_cell.length_b   1.000
_cell.length_c   1.000
_cell.angle_alpha   90.00
_cell.angle_beta   90.00
_cell.angle_gamma   90.00
#
_symmetry.space_group_name_H-M   'P 1'
#
loop_
_entity.id
_entity.type
_entity.pdbx_description
1 polymer ?
#
loop_
_entity_poly.entity_id
_entity_poly.type
_entity_poly.pdbx_seq_one_letter_code
_entity_poly.pdbx_strand_id
1 'polypeptide(L)'
;MLLDAVTLNAVNTLLALVLGALALWHWRTEGHRAAVLYWALGAGALALGDFSFLIRTWLAYDATSVAAAACVSAGLLLVLRGVSDFAGAGIRTPRLVVMLAVHVVVTACLLGVGAPAALRMAVNSAVWGALSLVACRILWNAGPESVQRFALPAGVLAVHALFQGARILVLAAAGTGVVPVGMPWIQSISLAEAALFTAVLFPALLAADLRLRNRALTAAIEEVKTLSGLLAICSGCKKIREETGHWTRIESYLSEHTSARFSHGICPDCARELYPELHRTATRPLHRAVAVKDPGRDGPSG
;
A
#
# COMPACT_ATOMS: atom_id res chain seq x y z
N MET A 1 19.84 28.89 17.73
CA MET A 1 18.44 29.19 18.10
C MET A 1 17.66 27.92 17.77
N LEU A 2 17.36 27.10 18.79
CA LEU A 2 16.53 25.91 18.60
C LEU A 2 15.07 26.39 18.40
N LEU A 3 14.40 25.88 17.37
CA LEU A 3 12.98 26.10 17.17
C LEU A 3 12.23 25.66 18.43
N ASP A 4 11.31 26.51 18.91
CA ASP A 4 10.54 26.15 20.09
C ASP A 4 9.56 25.01 19.80
N ALA A 5 9.12 24.30 20.85
CA ALA A 5 8.27 23.13 20.72
C ALA A 5 6.89 23.48 20.15
N VAL A 6 6.39 24.69 20.35
CA VAL A 6 5.08 25.14 19.83
C VAL A 6 5.16 25.28 18.32
N THR A 7 6.19 25.95 17.82
CA THR A 7 6.44 26.09 16.37
C THR A 7 6.61 24.74 15.70
N LEU A 8 7.41 23.82 16.30
CA LEU A 8 7.61 22.47 15.73
C LEU A 8 6.30 21.64 15.71
N ASN A 9 5.49 21.71 16.77
CA ASN A 9 4.18 21.04 16.77
C ASN A 9 3.22 21.64 15.72
N ALA A 10 3.22 22.97 15.54
CA ALA A 10 2.41 23.60 14.50
C ALA A 10 2.84 23.16 13.09
N VAL A 11 4.15 23.10 12.84
CA VAL A 11 4.71 22.61 11.58
C VAL A 11 4.31 21.14 11.36
N ASN A 12 4.45 20.28 12.36
CA ASN A 12 4.08 18.85 12.27
C ASN A 12 2.58 18.69 11.97
N THR A 13 1.73 19.45 12.67
CA THR A 13 0.28 19.42 12.42
C THR A 13 -0.05 19.79 10.98
N LEU A 14 0.50 20.91 10.48
CA LEU A 14 0.26 21.35 9.10
C LEU A 14 0.81 20.36 8.08
N LEU A 15 2.01 19.85 8.29
CA LEU A 15 2.64 18.86 7.43
C LEU A 15 1.81 17.58 7.32
N ALA A 16 1.37 17.04 8.44
CA ALA A 16 0.54 15.85 8.49
C ALA A 16 -0.84 16.07 7.83
N LEU A 17 -1.46 17.25 8.02
CA LEU A 17 -2.71 17.60 7.36
C LEU A 17 -2.55 17.69 5.84
N VAL A 18 -1.51 18.35 5.34
CA VAL A 18 -1.25 18.49 3.91
C VAL A 18 -0.99 17.11 3.27
N LEU A 19 -0.15 16.29 3.90
CA LEU A 19 0.17 14.96 3.39
C LEU A 19 -1.04 14.01 3.48
N GLY A 20 -1.85 14.12 4.52
CA GLY A 20 -3.11 13.41 4.64
C GLY A 20 -4.12 13.79 3.55
N ALA A 21 -4.24 15.09 3.26
CA ALA A 21 -5.09 15.59 2.18
C ALA A 21 -4.61 15.12 0.80
N LEU A 22 -3.29 15.14 0.54
CA LEU A 22 -2.69 14.60 -0.69
C LEU A 22 -2.94 13.10 -0.84
N ALA A 23 -2.80 12.32 0.25
CA ALA A 23 -3.08 10.89 0.23
C ALA A 23 -4.59 10.62 -0.01
N LEU A 24 -5.47 11.42 0.57
CA LEU A 24 -6.91 11.30 0.36
C LEU A 24 -7.32 11.68 -1.07
N TRP A 25 -6.70 12.72 -1.62
CA TRP A 25 -6.88 13.11 -3.03
C TRP A 25 -6.41 11.99 -3.96
N HIS A 26 -5.19 11.46 -3.75
CA HIS A 26 -4.66 10.33 -4.49
C HIS A 26 -5.58 9.09 -4.41
N TRP A 27 -6.10 8.78 -3.22
CA TRP A 27 -7.07 7.69 -3.03
C TRP A 27 -8.33 7.89 -3.88
N ARG A 28 -8.86 9.13 -3.95
CA ARG A 28 -10.07 9.45 -4.72
C ARG A 28 -9.85 9.39 -6.23
N THR A 29 -8.69 9.79 -6.71
CA THR A 29 -8.39 9.90 -8.16
C THR A 29 -7.87 8.61 -8.76
N GLU A 30 -7.16 7.80 -7.98
CA GLU A 30 -6.33 6.71 -8.49
C GLU A 30 -6.84 5.29 -8.15
N GLY A 31 -8.12 5.11 -7.83
CA GLY A 31 -8.74 3.78 -7.76
C GLY A 31 -8.89 3.14 -6.38
N HIS A 32 -9.10 3.95 -5.34
CA HIS A 32 -9.73 3.56 -4.05
C HIS A 32 -9.06 2.41 -3.28
N ARG A 33 -7.73 2.23 -3.37
CA ARG A 33 -7.03 1.23 -2.57
C ARG A 33 -7.15 1.51 -1.08
N ALA A 34 -7.59 0.53 -0.30
CA ALA A 34 -7.77 0.65 1.15
C ALA A 34 -6.47 1.08 1.88
N ALA A 35 -5.31 0.60 1.44
CA ALA A 35 -4.02 0.98 1.99
C ALA A 35 -3.78 2.49 2.00
N VAL A 36 -4.07 3.17 0.87
CA VAL A 36 -3.88 4.62 0.74
C VAL A 36 -4.85 5.39 1.64
N LEU A 37 -6.11 4.91 1.78
CA LEU A 37 -7.07 5.48 2.71
C LEU A 37 -6.58 5.36 4.17
N TYR A 38 -6.03 4.21 4.56
CA TYR A 38 -5.46 4.03 5.90
C TYR A 38 -4.28 4.98 6.14
N TRP A 39 -3.43 5.24 5.15
CA TRP A 39 -2.35 6.22 5.27
C TRP A 39 -2.89 7.65 5.41
N ALA A 40 -3.91 8.02 4.63
CA ALA A 40 -4.55 9.34 4.75
C ALA A 40 -5.15 9.56 6.14
N LEU A 41 -5.91 8.58 6.65
CA LEU A 41 -6.48 8.60 8.01
C LEU A 41 -5.37 8.60 9.07
N GLY A 42 -4.28 7.86 8.84
CA GLY A 42 -3.12 7.83 9.70
C GLY A 42 -2.46 9.20 9.84
N ALA A 43 -2.25 9.90 8.73
CA ALA A 43 -1.73 11.27 8.74
C ALA A 43 -2.66 12.23 9.50
N GLY A 44 -3.98 12.12 9.28
CA GLY A 44 -4.98 12.90 10.04
C GLY A 44 -4.92 12.63 11.54
N ALA A 45 -4.75 11.38 11.96
CA ALA A 45 -4.61 11.02 13.37
C ALA A 45 -3.31 11.57 13.97
N LEU A 46 -2.18 11.52 13.23
CA LEU A 46 -0.93 12.17 13.67
C LEU A 46 -1.11 13.68 13.84
N ALA A 47 -1.76 14.35 12.90
CA ALA A 47 -2.06 15.78 13.00
C ALA A 47 -2.90 16.12 14.24
N LEU A 48 -3.91 15.30 14.56
CA LEU A 48 -4.70 15.48 15.78
C LEU A 48 -3.87 15.27 17.05
N GLY A 49 -2.92 14.34 17.03
CA GLY A 49 -1.98 14.13 18.11
C GLY A 49 -1.09 15.35 18.36
N ASP A 50 -0.47 15.88 17.32
CA ASP A 50 0.36 17.09 17.41
C ASP A 50 -0.47 18.30 17.80
N PHE A 51 -1.67 18.46 17.25
CA PHE A 51 -2.61 19.52 17.62
C PHE A 51 -3.00 19.47 19.10
N SER A 52 -3.15 18.27 19.68
CA SER A 52 -3.45 18.10 21.10
C SER A 52 -2.36 18.71 21.99
N PHE A 53 -1.10 18.73 21.54
CA PHE A 53 -0.02 19.44 22.25
C PHE A 53 -0.13 20.96 22.12
N LEU A 54 -0.65 21.50 21.02
CA LEU A 54 -0.81 22.94 20.84
C LEU A 54 -1.86 23.52 21.79
N ILE A 55 -2.98 22.80 22.00
CA ILE A 55 -4.11 23.27 22.81
C ILE A 55 -3.95 23.00 24.31
N ARG A 56 -2.86 22.37 24.75
CA ARG A 56 -2.66 22.01 26.17
C ARG A 56 -2.48 23.20 27.10
N THR A 57 -2.27 24.40 26.58
CA THR A 57 -2.27 25.65 27.37
C THR A 57 -3.66 26.08 27.79
N TRP A 58 -4.69 25.60 27.08
CA TRP A 58 -6.10 25.92 27.33
C TRP A 58 -6.91 24.76 27.92
N LEU A 59 -6.40 23.54 27.83
CA LEU A 59 -7.04 22.32 28.31
C LEU A 59 -6.21 21.62 29.38
N ALA A 60 -6.86 20.74 30.17
CA ALA A 60 -6.18 19.96 31.18
C ALA A 60 -5.01 19.15 30.59
N TYR A 61 -3.82 19.28 31.18
CA TYR A 61 -2.59 18.66 30.75
C TYR A 61 -2.71 17.14 30.60
N ASP A 62 -3.35 16.46 31.53
CA ASP A 62 -3.49 15.01 31.53
C ASP A 62 -4.41 14.53 30.38
N ALA A 63 -5.54 15.22 30.18
CA ALA A 63 -6.45 14.89 29.08
C ALA A 63 -5.77 15.06 27.71
N THR A 64 -5.05 16.16 27.50
CA THR A 64 -4.34 16.42 26.24
C THR A 64 -3.18 15.46 26.03
N SER A 65 -2.51 15.01 27.09
CA SER A 65 -1.42 14.03 27.00
C SER A 65 -1.92 12.64 26.62
N VAL A 66 -3.05 12.19 27.19
CA VAL A 66 -3.69 10.93 26.80
C VAL A 66 -4.21 11.01 25.35
N ALA A 67 -4.87 12.11 24.99
CA ALA A 67 -5.39 12.33 23.65
C ALA A 67 -4.27 12.32 22.61
N ALA A 68 -3.17 13.01 22.87
CA ALA A 68 -2.00 13.02 21.98
C ALA A 68 -1.40 11.61 21.78
N ALA A 69 -1.16 10.88 22.89
CA ALA A 69 -0.63 9.52 22.81
C ALA A 69 -1.58 8.57 22.07
N ALA A 70 -2.90 8.69 22.30
CA ALA A 70 -3.93 7.91 21.61
C ALA A 70 -3.94 8.21 20.10
N CYS A 71 -3.93 9.48 19.71
CA CYS A 71 -3.99 9.89 18.32
C CYS A 71 -2.71 9.50 17.55
N VAL A 72 -1.52 9.71 18.13
CA VAL A 72 -0.26 9.30 17.50
C VAL A 72 -0.21 7.78 17.33
N SER A 73 -0.61 7.04 18.35
CA SER A 73 -0.64 5.56 18.26
C SER A 73 -1.68 5.06 17.25
N ALA A 74 -2.86 5.68 17.20
CA ALA A 74 -3.86 5.40 16.20
C ALA A 74 -3.33 5.69 14.78
N GLY A 75 -2.60 6.80 14.60
CA GLY A 75 -1.95 7.15 13.35
C GLY A 75 -0.95 6.09 12.89
N LEU A 76 -0.05 5.66 13.76
CA LEU A 76 0.92 4.60 13.45
C LEU A 76 0.26 3.23 13.20
N LEU A 77 -0.80 2.89 13.94
CA LEU A 77 -1.57 1.67 13.71
C LEU A 77 -2.32 1.69 12.38
N LEU A 78 -2.83 2.84 11.95
CA LEU A 78 -3.43 3.02 10.63
C LEU A 78 -2.37 2.92 9.53
N VAL A 79 -1.19 3.50 9.72
CA VAL A 79 -0.06 3.31 8.79
C VAL A 79 0.32 1.84 8.70
N LEU A 80 0.45 1.14 9.83
CA LEU A 80 0.73 -0.30 9.89
C LEU A 80 -0.36 -1.12 9.18
N ARG A 81 -1.64 -0.76 9.36
CA ARG A 81 -2.76 -1.40 8.67
C ARG A 81 -2.65 -1.24 7.16
N GLY A 82 -2.39 -0.01 6.70
CA GLY A 82 -2.19 0.27 5.29
C GLY A 82 -0.98 -0.46 4.70
N VAL A 83 0.14 -0.50 5.42
CA VAL A 83 1.33 -1.27 5.04
C VAL A 83 1.02 -2.77 4.96
N SER A 84 0.26 -3.31 5.91
CA SER A 84 -0.16 -4.71 5.91
C SER A 84 -1.03 -5.06 4.71
N ASP A 85 -2.01 -4.21 4.37
CA ASP A 85 -2.86 -4.40 3.20
C ASP A 85 -2.06 -4.31 1.90
N PHE A 86 -1.16 -3.33 1.83
CA PHE A 86 -0.32 -3.10 0.67
C PHE A 86 0.65 -4.25 0.38
N ALA A 87 1.19 -4.86 1.44
CA ALA A 87 2.11 -5.99 1.36
C ALA A 87 1.41 -7.37 1.39
N GLY A 88 0.08 -7.42 1.51
CA GLY A 88 -0.67 -8.68 1.60
C GLY A 88 -0.47 -9.46 2.90
N ALA A 89 -0.03 -8.80 4.00
CA ALA A 89 0.33 -9.48 5.26
C ALA A 89 -0.88 -9.85 6.16
N GLY A 90 -2.08 -9.33 5.89
CA GLY A 90 -3.32 -9.79 6.51
C GLY A 90 -3.48 -9.53 8.01
N ILE A 91 -2.94 -8.44 8.56
CA ILE A 91 -3.15 -8.09 9.97
C ILE A 91 -4.64 -7.81 10.23
N ARG A 92 -5.21 -8.46 11.24
CA ARG A 92 -6.62 -8.30 11.61
C ARG A 92 -6.86 -7.00 12.38
N THR A 93 -7.80 -6.19 11.94
CA THR A 93 -8.20 -4.92 12.58
C THR A 93 -8.48 -5.05 14.11
N PRO A 94 -9.18 -6.10 14.62
CA PRO A 94 -9.42 -6.21 16.07
C PRO A 94 -8.13 -6.23 16.90
N ARG A 95 -7.04 -6.81 16.38
CA ARG A 95 -5.74 -6.80 17.10
C ARG A 95 -5.19 -5.38 17.25
N LEU A 96 -5.32 -4.56 16.21
CA LEU A 96 -4.86 -3.16 16.23
C LEU A 96 -5.69 -2.32 17.22
N VAL A 97 -7.01 -2.54 17.25
CA VAL A 97 -7.91 -1.88 18.22
C VAL A 97 -7.54 -2.25 19.66
N VAL A 98 -7.29 -3.54 19.94
CA VAL A 98 -6.84 -3.99 21.26
C VAL A 98 -5.50 -3.35 21.64
N MET A 99 -4.53 -3.31 20.72
CA MET A 99 -3.23 -2.65 20.96
C MET A 99 -3.39 -1.17 21.30
N LEU A 100 -4.26 -0.45 20.56
CA LEU A 100 -4.58 0.95 20.87
C LEU A 100 -5.20 1.09 22.25
N ALA A 101 -6.23 0.30 22.55
CA ALA A 101 -6.92 0.35 23.83
C ALA A 101 -5.97 0.09 25.02
N VAL A 102 -5.12 -0.94 24.90
CA VAL A 102 -4.10 -1.26 25.93
C VAL A 102 -3.14 -0.08 26.09
N HIS A 103 -2.64 0.51 25.02
CA HIS A 103 -1.71 1.64 25.12
C HIS A 103 -2.38 2.85 25.78
N VAL A 104 -3.61 3.18 25.41
CA VAL A 104 -4.38 4.30 26.01
C VAL A 104 -4.59 4.08 27.51
N VAL A 105 -5.01 2.86 27.91
CA VAL A 105 -5.19 2.50 29.31
C VAL A 105 -3.87 2.61 30.10
N VAL A 106 -2.78 2.05 29.57
CA VAL A 106 -1.45 2.14 30.21
C VAL A 106 -1.03 3.61 30.36
N THR A 107 -1.20 4.43 29.33
CA THR A 107 -0.85 5.87 29.42
C THR A 107 -1.69 6.60 30.45
N ALA A 108 -3.00 6.34 30.49
CA ALA A 108 -3.91 6.92 31.49
C ALA A 108 -3.56 6.47 32.93
N CYS A 109 -3.28 5.18 33.13
CA CYS A 109 -2.86 4.65 34.44
C CYS A 109 -1.54 5.30 34.91
N LEU A 110 -0.53 5.40 34.03
CA LEU A 110 0.75 6.05 34.35
C LEU A 110 0.57 7.53 34.76
N LEU A 111 -0.35 8.24 34.11
CA LEU A 111 -0.71 9.60 34.49
C LEU A 111 -1.43 9.62 35.85
N GLY A 112 -2.41 8.76 36.06
CA GLY A 112 -3.20 8.70 37.29
C GLY A 112 -2.39 8.35 38.54
N VAL A 113 -1.32 7.55 38.41
CA VAL A 113 -0.40 7.26 39.52
C VAL A 113 0.73 8.29 39.67
N GLY A 114 0.74 9.37 38.87
CA GLY A 114 1.79 10.37 38.90
C GLY A 114 3.16 9.88 38.45
N ALA A 115 3.22 8.90 37.55
CA ALA A 115 4.48 8.34 37.07
C ALA A 115 5.39 9.44 36.47
N PRO A 116 6.73 9.34 36.63
CA PRO A 116 7.68 10.30 36.07
C PRO A 116 7.51 10.51 34.57
N ALA A 117 7.66 11.74 34.09
CA ALA A 117 7.54 12.06 32.66
C ALA A 117 8.47 11.22 31.78
N ALA A 118 9.68 10.94 32.25
CA ALA A 118 10.64 10.08 31.54
C ALA A 118 10.09 8.67 31.29
N LEU A 119 9.41 8.05 32.27
CA LEU A 119 8.80 6.74 32.14
C LEU A 119 7.65 6.75 31.13
N ARG A 120 6.76 7.73 31.20
CA ARG A 120 5.65 7.90 30.26
C ARG A 120 6.14 8.06 28.81
N MET A 121 7.18 8.90 28.62
CA MET A 121 7.80 9.10 27.30
C MET A 121 8.49 7.83 26.81
N ALA A 122 9.16 7.08 27.69
CA ALA A 122 9.81 5.80 27.33
C ALA A 122 8.80 4.74 26.89
N VAL A 123 7.65 4.63 27.58
CA VAL A 123 6.56 3.71 27.19
C VAL A 123 6.00 4.08 25.82
N ASN A 124 5.73 5.35 25.56
CA ASN A 124 5.28 5.80 24.23
C ASN A 124 6.31 5.46 23.15
N SER A 125 7.62 5.75 23.41
CA SER A 125 8.70 5.44 22.48
C SER A 125 8.80 3.94 22.19
N ALA A 126 8.63 3.09 23.20
CA ALA A 126 8.66 1.64 23.04
C ALA A 126 7.53 1.15 22.10
N VAL A 127 6.31 1.66 22.30
CA VAL A 127 5.16 1.30 21.46
C VAL A 127 5.36 1.80 20.02
N TRP A 128 5.73 3.06 19.84
CA TRP A 128 5.89 3.66 18.50
C TRP A 128 7.06 3.03 17.73
N GLY A 129 8.17 2.77 18.40
CA GLY A 129 9.31 2.05 17.82
C GLY A 129 8.95 0.62 17.42
N ALA A 130 8.23 -0.11 18.27
CA ALA A 130 7.77 -1.47 17.97
C ALA A 130 6.81 -1.50 16.75
N LEU A 131 5.84 -0.58 16.68
CA LEU A 131 4.93 -0.48 15.54
C LEU A 131 5.68 -0.21 14.24
N SER A 132 6.65 0.70 14.26
CA SER A 132 7.47 1.02 13.10
C SER A 132 8.37 -0.14 12.69
N LEU A 133 8.94 -0.88 13.65
CA LEU A 133 9.74 -2.07 13.38
C LEU A 133 8.88 -3.19 12.73
N VAL A 134 7.67 -3.41 13.22
CA VAL A 134 6.73 -4.37 12.63
C VAL A 134 6.38 -3.97 11.20
N ALA A 135 6.06 -2.69 10.95
CA ALA A 135 5.78 -2.19 9.61
C ALA A 135 6.97 -2.33 8.67
N CYS A 136 8.19 -1.99 9.14
CA CYS A 136 9.43 -2.20 8.40
C CYS A 136 9.62 -3.68 8.01
N ARG A 137 9.46 -4.61 8.98
CA ARG A 137 9.59 -6.05 8.75
C ARG A 137 8.59 -6.58 7.72
N ILE A 138 7.36 -6.08 7.75
CA ILE A 138 6.32 -6.45 6.77
C ILE A 138 6.76 -6.04 5.37
N LEU A 139 7.20 -4.79 5.18
CA LEU A 139 7.67 -4.31 3.88
C LEU A 139 8.90 -5.06 3.39
N TRP A 140 9.82 -5.39 4.31
CA TRP A 140 11.03 -6.13 3.97
C TRP A 140 10.74 -7.55 3.49
N ASN A 141 9.77 -8.22 4.10
CA ASN A 141 9.40 -9.61 3.81
C ASN A 141 8.33 -9.76 2.72
N ALA A 142 7.91 -8.69 2.06
CA ALA A 142 6.81 -8.71 1.09
C ALA A 142 7.15 -9.41 -0.26
N GLY A 143 8.31 -10.05 -0.39
CA GLY A 143 8.72 -10.84 -1.55
C GLY A 143 10.10 -10.45 -2.10
N PRO A 144 10.66 -11.21 -3.06
CA PRO A 144 12.04 -11.04 -3.55
C PRO A 144 12.33 -9.67 -4.20
N GLU A 145 11.29 -9.01 -4.73
CA GLU A 145 11.41 -7.66 -5.29
C GLU A 145 11.10 -6.55 -4.27
N SER A 146 10.80 -6.91 -3.01
CA SER A 146 10.39 -5.96 -1.97
C SER A 146 11.46 -4.93 -1.66
N VAL A 147 12.73 -5.34 -1.63
CA VAL A 147 13.86 -4.46 -1.32
C VAL A 147 13.94 -3.30 -2.31
N GLN A 148 13.78 -3.53 -3.61
CA GLN A 148 13.79 -2.46 -4.61
C GLN A 148 12.53 -1.58 -4.56
N ARG A 149 11.39 -2.16 -4.19
CA ARG A 149 10.09 -1.46 -4.18
C ARG A 149 9.87 -0.65 -2.92
N PHE A 150 10.30 -1.18 -1.77
CA PHE A 150 9.93 -0.66 -0.45
C PHE A 150 11.14 -0.21 0.39
N ALA A 151 12.36 -0.19 -0.18
CA ALA A 151 13.57 0.19 0.55
C ALA A 151 13.43 1.54 1.25
N LEU A 152 12.88 2.55 0.55
CA LEU A 152 12.74 3.88 1.14
C LEU A 152 11.75 3.91 2.31
N PRO A 153 10.46 3.50 2.19
CA PRO A 153 9.55 3.52 3.33
C PRO A 153 9.99 2.56 4.45
N ALA A 154 10.57 1.39 4.13
CA ALA A 154 11.11 0.49 5.13
C ALA A 154 12.32 1.10 5.87
N GLY A 155 13.21 1.78 5.15
CA GLY A 155 14.35 2.49 5.74
C GLY A 155 13.92 3.61 6.68
N VAL A 156 12.91 4.41 6.29
CA VAL A 156 12.35 5.47 7.15
C VAL A 156 11.77 4.88 8.44
N LEU A 157 11.01 3.79 8.34
CA LEU A 157 10.44 3.10 9.50
C LEU A 157 11.53 2.51 10.41
N ALA A 158 12.61 1.97 9.83
CA ALA A 158 13.77 1.47 10.60
C ALA A 158 14.48 2.60 11.32
N VAL A 159 14.74 3.72 10.66
CA VAL A 159 15.39 4.91 11.28
C VAL A 159 14.53 5.46 12.42
N HIS A 160 13.21 5.56 12.21
CA HIS A 160 12.29 5.97 13.28
C HIS A 160 12.33 5.00 14.47
N ALA A 161 12.31 3.69 14.23
CA ALA A 161 12.40 2.69 15.30
C ALA A 161 13.73 2.79 16.07
N LEU A 162 14.85 2.98 15.38
CA LEU A 162 16.16 3.20 15.99
C LEU A 162 16.20 4.48 16.84
N PHE A 163 15.61 5.58 16.31
CA PHE A 163 15.49 6.83 17.06
C PHE A 163 14.69 6.64 18.35
N GLN A 164 13.54 5.95 18.28
CA GLN A 164 12.74 5.64 19.46
C GLN A 164 13.51 4.79 20.48
N GLY A 165 14.29 3.82 20.00
CA GLY A 165 15.19 3.03 20.86
C GLY A 165 16.26 3.88 21.55
N ALA A 166 16.94 4.74 20.80
CA ALA A 166 17.93 5.69 21.35
C ALA A 166 17.29 6.63 22.38
N ARG A 167 16.08 7.11 22.10
CA ARG A 167 15.33 7.96 23.03
C ARG A 167 15.03 7.26 24.35
N ILE A 168 14.68 5.97 24.34
CA ILE A 168 14.48 5.19 25.57
C ILE A 168 15.77 5.15 26.39
N LEU A 169 16.92 4.93 25.76
CA LEU A 169 18.22 4.90 26.46
C LEU A 169 18.55 6.25 27.11
N VAL A 170 18.31 7.36 26.39
CA VAL A 170 18.50 8.72 26.92
C VAL A 170 17.58 8.98 28.12
N LEU A 171 16.30 8.58 28.02
CA LEU A 171 15.33 8.76 29.09
C LEU A 171 15.64 7.89 30.32
N ALA A 172 16.18 6.68 30.12
CA ALA A 172 16.65 5.83 31.22
C ALA A 172 17.86 6.44 31.92
N ALA A 173 18.84 6.96 31.18
CA ALA A 173 19.98 7.68 31.74
C ALA A 173 19.57 8.96 32.49
N ALA A 174 18.55 9.67 31.99
CA ALA A 174 17.96 10.81 32.69
C ALA A 174 17.32 10.42 34.03
N GLY A 175 16.70 9.24 34.11
CA GLY A 175 16.12 8.68 35.36
C GLY A 175 17.18 8.36 36.41
N THR A 176 18.42 8.15 36.04
CA THR A 176 19.56 7.92 36.99
C THR A 176 20.25 9.21 37.44
N GLY A 177 19.79 10.37 36.99
CA GLY A 177 20.39 11.67 37.31
C GLY A 177 21.64 12.01 36.47
N VAL A 178 22.09 11.14 35.58
CA VAL A 178 23.25 11.39 34.68
C VAL A 178 22.92 12.44 33.62
N VAL A 179 21.64 12.50 33.18
CA VAL A 179 21.15 13.52 32.23
C VAL A 179 20.02 14.29 32.91
N PRO A 180 20.01 15.62 32.93
CA PRO A 180 18.94 16.40 33.54
C PRO A 180 17.59 16.15 32.84
N VAL A 181 16.60 15.69 33.60
CA VAL A 181 15.22 15.52 33.09
C VAL A 181 14.63 16.90 32.86
N GLY A 182 14.09 17.15 31.66
CA GLY A 182 13.42 18.41 31.35
C GLY A 182 14.20 19.34 30.41
N MET A 183 15.26 18.86 29.79
CA MET A 183 15.95 19.64 28.77
C MET A 183 15.07 19.88 27.53
N PRO A 184 14.81 21.15 27.15
CA PRO A 184 13.97 21.49 25.98
C PRO A 184 14.45 20.86 24.68
N TRP A 185 15.77 20.59 24.55
CA TRP A 185 16.36 19.99 23.36
C TRP A 185 15.89 18.56 23.09
N ILE A 186 15.60 17.75 24.13
CA ILE A 186 15.09 16.37 23.94
C ILE A 186 13.75 16.40 23.24
N GLN A 187 12.87 17.32 23.64
CA GLN A 187 11.58 17.50 23.03
C GLN A 187 11.72 18.07 21.60
N SER A 188 12.54 19.10 21.41
CA SER A 188 12.74 19.71 20.08
C SER A 188 13.32 18.73 19.06
N ILE A 189 14.29 17.89 19.46
CA ILE A 189 14.85 16.85 18.58
C ILE A 189 13.77 15.81 18.26
N SER A 190 12.94 15.40 19.22
CA SER A 190 11.86 14.44 18.98
C SER A 190 10.81 14.97 18.02
N LEU A 191 10.47 16.25 18.12
CA LEU A 191 9.53 16.91 17.22
C LEU A 191 10.11 17.11 15.81
N ALA A 192 11.39 17.46 15.73
CA ALA A 192 12.10 17.57 14.44
C ALA A 192 12.20 16.19 13.74
N GLU A 193 12.46 15.14 14.49
CA GLU A 193 12.45 13.77 13.97
C GLU A 193 11.05 13.38 13.48
N ALA A 194 10.01 13.66 14.25
CA ALA A 194 8.62 13.40 13.85
C ALA A 194 8.24 14.14 12.54
N ALA A 195 8.71 15.38 12.37
CA ALA A 195 8.54 16.13 11.13
C ALA A 195 9.22 15.42 9.94
N LEU A 196 10.48 15.03 10.10
CA LEU A 196 11.24 14.31 9.07
C LEU A 196 10.60 12.95 8.75
N PHE A 197 10.20 12.20 9.78
CA PHE A 197 9.52 10.93 9.62
C PHE A 197 8.24 11.10 8.78
N THR A 198 7.39 12.04 9.13
CA THR A 198 6.13 12.30 8.40
C THR A 198 6.41 12.81 6.98
N ALA A 199 7.35 13.77 6.83
CA ALA A 199 7.70 14.37 5.54
C ALA A 199 8.26 13.36 4.53
N VAL A 200 8.93 12.31 4.99
CA VAL A 200 9.54 11.31 4.10
C VAL A 200 8.70 10.06 3.97
N LEU A 201 8.07 9.58 5.04
CA LEU A 201 7.30 8.34 5.02
C LEU A 201 6.09 8.40 4.07
N PHE A 202 5.25 9.42 4.22
CA PHE A 202 4.01 9.49 3.41
C PHE A 202 4.27 9.63 1.92
N PRO A 203 5.15 10.53 1.44
CA PRO A 203 5.52 10.56 0.03
C PRO A 203 6.18 9.27 -0.45
N ALA A 204 6.98 8.59 0.40
CA ALA A 204 7.60 7.32 0.05
C ALA A 204 6.56 6.20 -0.15
N LEU A 205 5.53 6.14 0.70
CA LEU A 205 4.42 5.20 0.58
C LEU A 205 3.59 5.47 -0.68
N LEU A 206 3.24 6.74 -0.95
CA LEU A 206 2.52 7.12 -2.16
C LEU A 206 3.33 6.84 -3.42
N ALA A 207 4.63 7.14 -3.41
CA ALA A 207 5.52 6.82 -4.53
C ALA A 207 5.62 5.30 -4.78
N ALA A 208 5.59 4.48 -3.72
CA ALA A 208 5.55 3.03 -3.86
C ALA A 208 4.25 2.55 -4.53
N ASP A 209 3.08 3.12 -4.16
CA ASP A 209 1.80 2.82 -4.81
C ASP A 209 1.81 3.22 -6.28
N LEU A 210 2.27 4.43 -6.61
CA LEU A 210 2.38 4.91 -7.99
C LEU A 210 3.30 4.03 -8.85
N ARG A 211 4.45 3.59 -8.30
CA ARG A 211 5.36 2.69 -9.02
C ARG A 211 4.72 1.35 -9.35
N LEU A 212 3.93 0.78 -8.44
CA LEU A 212 3.20 -0.47 -8.71
C LEU A 212 2.16 -0.29 -9.83
N ARG A 213 1.44 0.82 -9.82
CA ARG A 213 0.44 1.14 -10.86
C ARG A 213 1.09 1.35 -12.22
N ASN A 214 2.17 2.13 -12.27
CA ASN A 214 2.89 2.40 -13.52
C ASN A 214 3.45 1.12 -14.14
N ARG A 215 3.97 0.19 -13.32
CA ARG A 215 4.44 -1.11 -13.81
C ARG A 215 3.29 -1.95 -14.37
N ALA A 216 2.16 -2.02 -13.67
CA ALA A 216 0.98 -2.74 -14.15
C ALA A 216 0.46 -2.15 -15.48
N LEU A 217 0.43 -0.81 -15.60
CA LEU A 217 0.04 -0.12 -16.82
C LEU A 217 1.03 -0.40 -17.97
N THR A 218 2.33 -0.32 -17.70
CA THR A 218 3.36 -0.61 -18.72
C THR A 218 3.24 -2.05 -19.22
N ALA A 219 3.06 -3.02 -18.31
CA ALA A 219 2.86 -4.41 -18.68
C ALA A 219 1.61 -4.61 -19.55
N ALA A 220 0.50 -3.96 -19.21
CA ALA A 220 -0.73 -4.02 -20.01
C ALA A 220 -0.55 -3.38 -21.40
N ILE A 221 0.19 -2.27 -21.50
CA ILE A 221 0.49 -1.63 -22.79
C ILE A 221 1.39 -2.52 -23.65
N GLU A 222 2.37 -3.20 -23.07
CA GLU A 222 3.24 -4.12 -23.79
C GLU A 222 2.46 -5.35 -24.29
N GLU A 223 1.54 -5.88 -23.48
CA GLU A 223 0.65 -6.96 -23.91
C GLU A 223 -0.22 -6.55 -25.12
N VAL A 224 -0.74 -5.31 -25.12
CA VAL A 224 -1.49 -4.78 -26.26
C VAL A 224 -0.60 -4.55 -27.48
N LYS A 225 0.65 -4.10 -27.31
CA LYS A 225 1.59 -3.87 -28.42
C LYS A 225 1.97 -5.17 -29.15
N THR A 226 2.08 -6.28 -28.45
CA THR A 226 2.37 -7.57 -29.08
C THR A 226 1.26 -8.01 -30.06
N LEU A 227 0.04 -7.52 -29.87
CA LEU A 227 -1.11 -7.79 -30.75
C LEU A 227 -1.28 -6.74 -31.87
N SER A 228 -0.65 -5.55 -31.77
CA SER A 228 -0.87 -4.43 -32.69
C SER A 228 0.26 -4.21 -33.71
N GLY A 229 1.29 -5.04 -33.74
CA GLY A 229 2.38 -4.98 -34.71
C GLY A 229 1.91 -5.33 -36.12
N LEU A 230 2.42 -4.61 -37.14
CA LEU A 230 2.26 -5.02 -38.53
C LEU A 230 3.01 -6.35 -38.75
N LEU A 231 2.27 -7.44 -38.80
CA LEU A 231 2.83 -8.76 -39.11
C LEU A 231 3.09 -8.89 -40.61
N ALA A 232 4.34 -9.14 -40.97
CA ALA A 232 4.70 -9.43 -42.35
C ALA A 232 4.16 -10.82 -42.75
N ILE A 233 3.11 -10.84 -43.55
CA ILE A 233 2.45 -12.09 -44.02
C ILE A 233 2.82 -12.38 -45.45
N CYS A 234 3.17 -13.62 -45.73
CA CYS A 234 3.39 -14.09 -47.12
C CYS A 234 2.07 -14.02 -47.93
N SER A 235 2.08 -13.31 -49.04
CA SER A 235 0.91 -13.17 -49.90
C SER A 235 0.38 -14.50 -50.44
N GLY A 236 1.24 -15.47 -50.63
CA GLY A 236 0.86 -16.82 -51.14
C GLY A 236 0.38 -17.75 -50.04
N CYS A 237 1.28 -18.16 -49.11
CA CYS A 237 0.99 -19.24 -48.13
C CYS A 237 0.49 -18.72 -46.77
N LYS A 238 0.33 -17.36 -46.59
CA LYS A 238 -0.16 -16.73 -45.38
C LYS A 238 0.67 -17.00 -44.11
N LYS A 239 1.89 -17.49 -44.22
CA LYS A 239 2.82 -17.58 -43.08
C LYS A 239 3.28 -16.23 -42.64
N ILE A 240 3.52 -16.06 -41.32
CA ILE A 240 4.07 -14.87 -40.72
C ILE A 240 5.59 -14.94 -40.71
N ARG A 241 6.24 -13.82 -41.01
CA ARG A 241 7.70 -13.68 -40.88
C ARG A 241 8.05 -13.19 -39.50
N GLU A 242 8.76 -13.97 -38.72
CA GLU A 242 9.32 -13.62 -37.43
C GLU A 242 10.51 -12.64 -37.55
N GLU A 243 10.89 -12.00 -36.46
CA GLU A 243 12.07 -11.10 -36.41
C GLU A 243 13.37 -11.84 -36.76
N THR A 244 13.46 -13.13 -36.46
CA THR A 244 14.56 -14.04 -36.84
C THR A 244 14.63 -14.31 -38.32
N GLY A 245 13.63 -13.90 -39.11
CA GLY A 245 13.48 -14.15 -40.53
C GLY A 245 12.82 -15.49 -40.86
N HIS A 246 12.46 -16.29 -39.86
CA HIS A 246 11.74 -17.56 -40.05
C HIS A 246 10.28 -17.34 -40.45
N TRP A 247 9.69 -18.28 -41.21
CA TRP A 247 8.29 -18.22 -41.65
C TRP A 247 7.45 -19.27 -40.91
N THR A 248 6.61 -18.80 -39.97
CA THR A 248 5.78 -19.64 -39.11
C THR A 248 4.30 -19.54 -39.50
N ARG A 249 3.53 -20.61 -39.30
CA ARG A 249 2.09 -20.62 -39.55
C ARG A 249 1.39 -19.62 -38.61
N ILE A 250 0.37 -18.92 -39.09
CA ILE A 250 -0.33 -17.90 -38.36
C ILE A 250 -0.92 -18.43 -37.02
N GLU A 251 -1.43 -19.66 -37.03
CA GLU A 251 -2.02 -20.30 -35.86
C GLU A 251 -0.94 -20.56 -34.78
N SER A 252 0.24 -21.06 -35.20
CA SER A 252 1.36 -21.32 -34.30
C SER A 252 1.88 -20.02 -33.69
N TYR A 253 2.11 -19.01 -34.54
CA TYR A 253 2.56 -17.70 -34.11
C TYR A 253 1.61 -17.06 -33.07
N LEU A 254 0.31 -17.05 -33.37
CA LEU A 254 -0.69 -16.47 -32.46
C LEU A 254 -0.84 -17.29 -31.17
N SER A 255 -0.72 -18.62 -31.22
CA SER A 255 -0.77 -19.47 -30.01
C SER A 255 0.43 -19.25 -29.09
N GLU A 256 1.61 -18.90 -29.63
CA GLU A 256 2.82 -18.61 -28.87
C GLU A 256 2.85 -17.17 -28.30
N HIS A 257 2.22 -16.23 -29.02
CA HIS A 257 2.27 -14.80 -28.67
C HIS A 257 0.98 -14.28 -28.05
N THR A 258 -0.07 -15.11 -27.95
CA THR A 258 -1.36 -14.73 -27.36
C THR A 258 -1.99 -15.88 -26.59
N SER A 259 -3.05 -15.62 -25.83
CA SER A 259 -3.87 -16.66 -25.19
C SER A 259 -4.88 -17.33 -26.16
N ALA A 260 -4.84 -17.01 -27.46
CA ALA A 260 -5.74 -17.54 -28.44
C ALA A 260 -5.56 -19.05 -28.65
N ARG A 261 -6.68 -19.79 -28.67
CA ARG A 261 -6.72 -21.21 -29.02
C ARG A 261 -7.48 -21.35 -30.33
N PHE A 262 -6.94 -22.17 -31.23
CA PHE A 262 -7.54 -22.43 -32.54
C PHE A 262 -8.24 -23.79 -32.57
N SER A 263 -9.49 -23.80 -33.04
CA SER A 263 -10.20 -25.00 -33.44
C SER A 263 -10.28 -25.06 -34.97
N HIS A 264 -10.20 -26.24 -35.54
CA HIS A 264 -10.29 -26.41 -36.97
C HIS A 264 -11.74 -26.69 -37.38
N GLY A 265 -12.18 -25.99 -38.41
CA GLY A 265 -13.49 -26.17 -39.03
C GLY A 265 -13.38 -25.89 -40.54
N ILE A 266 -14.38 -26.30 -41.29
CA ILE A 266 -14.49 -26.02 -42.72
C ILE A 266 -15.67 -25.03 -42.91
N CYS A 267 -15.40 -23.87 -43.50
CA CYS A 267 -16.46 -22.92 -43.83
C CYS A 267 -17.33 -23.45 -45.01
N PRO A 268 -18.57 -22.96 -45.14
CA PRO A 268 -19.48 -23.46 -46.19
C PRO A 268 -18.93 -23.34 -47.62
N ASP A 269 -18.10 -22.32 -47.89
CA ASP A 269 -17.49 -22.13 -49.22
C ASP A 269 -16.40 -23.16 -49.51
N CYS A 270 -15.51 -23.37 -48.55
CA CYS A 270 -14.48 -24.43 -48.67
C CYS A 270 -15.14 -25.82 -48.68
N ALA A 271 -16.21 -26.03 -47.94
CA ALA A 271 -16.92 -27.30 -47.96
C ALA A 271 -17.53 -27.59 -49.36
N ARG A 272 -18.05 -26.58 -50.03
CA ARG A 272 -18.57 -26.70 -51.40
C ARG A 272 -17.49 -27.00 -52.43
N GLU A 273 -16.30 -26.38 -52.24
CA GLU A 273 -15.18 -26.57 -53.16
C GLU A 273 -14.47 -27.91 -52.95
N LEU A 274 -14.25 -28.35 -51.75
CA LEU A 274 -13.52 -29.55 -51.38
C LEU A 274 -14.39 -30.84 -51.49
N TYR A 275 -15.71 -30.67 -51.28
CA TYR A 275 -16.66 -31.81 -51.24
C TYR A 275 -17.92 -31.52 -52.09
N PRO A 276 -17.80 -31.23 -53.40
CA PRO A 276 -18.90 -30.87 -54.25
C PRO A 276 -19.98 -31.94 -54.35
N GLU A 277 -19.64 -33.24 -54.20
CA GLU A 277 -20.56 -34.34 -54.17
C GLU A 277 -21.50 -34.33 -52.97
N LEU A 278 -21.10 -33.83 -51.81
CA LEU A 278 -21.98 -33.76 -50.63
C LEU A 278 -23.06 -32.67 -50.78
N HIS A 279 -22.81 -31.68 -51.61
CA HIS A 279 -23.78 -30.61 -51.89
C HIS A 279 -24.78 -30.95 -53.00
N ARG A 280 -24.50 -31.94 -53.84
CA ARG A 280 -25.43 -32.41 -54.88
C ARG A 280 -26.58 -33.26 -54.33
N THR A 281 -26.38 -33.87 -53.15
CA THR A 281 -27.41 -34.72 -52.48
C THR A 281 -28.18 -34.04 -51.40
N ALA A 282 -27.83 -32.81 -50.99
CA ALA A 282 -28.46 -32.09 -49.86
C ALA A 282 -29.55 -31.11 -50.33
N THR A 283 -30.62 -31.56 -50.98
CA THR A 283 -31.91 -30.87 -51.07
C THR A 283 -32.76 -31.09 -49.81
N ARG A 284 -32.14 -31.38 -48.67
CA ARG A 284 -32.85 -31.50 -47.38
C ARG A 284 -32.28 -30.54 -46.37
N PRO A 285 -33.07 -29.56 -45.85
CA PRO A 285 -32.55 -28.61 -44.86
C PRO A 285 -32.27 -29.35 -43.55
N LEU A 286 -31.01 -29.47 -43.15
CA LEU A 286 -30.60 -29.87 -41.82
C LEU A 286 -30.73 -28.67 -40.87
N HIS A 287 -31.96 -28.33 -40.51
CA HIS A 287 -32.22 -27.52 -39.34
C HIS A 287 -32.22 -28.43 -38.10
N ARG A 288 -31.04 -28.58 -37.50
CA ARG A 288 -30.96 -28.87 -36.07
C ARG A 288 -29.70 -28.22 -35.53
N ALA A 289 -29.87 -26.98 -35.08
CA ALA A 289 -28.91 -26.32 -34.25
C ALA A 289 -28.72 -27.17 -32.99
N VAL A 290 -27.53 -27.72 -32.79
CA VAL A 290 -27.13 -28.23 -31.50
C VAL A 290 -26.91 -27.00 -30.61
N ALA A 291 -27.87 -26.75 -29.72
CA ALA A 291 -27.68 -25.76 -28.67
C ALA A 291 -26.54 -26.22 -27.78
N VAL A 292 -25.43 -25.49 -27.84
CA VAL A 292 -24.35 -25.61 -26.88
C VAL A 292 -24.94 -25.13 -25.55
N LYS A 293 -25.16 -26.07 -24.63
CA LYS A 293 -25.63 -25.82 -23.28
C LYS A 293 -24.52 -25.08 -22.53
N ASP A 294 -24.78 -23.83 -22.22
CA ASP A 294 -23.90 -23.00 -21.36
C ASP A 294 -23.97 -23.57 -19.93
N PRO A 295 -22.85 -24.06 -19.32
CA PRO A 295 -22.85 -24.69 -18.00
C PRO A 295 -22.85 -23.69 -16.82
N GLY A 296 -23.21 -22.42 -17.05
CA GLY A 296 -23.02 -21.35 -16.05
C GLY A 296 -24.30 -20.68 -15.51
N ARG A 297 -25.52 -21.22 -15.75
CA ARG A 297 -26.73 -20.49 -15.32
C ARG A 297 -27.76 -21.36 -14.60
N ASP A 298 -27.34 -21.98 -13.49
CA ASP A 298 -28.28 -22.49 -12.48
C ASP A 298 -27.72 -22.07 -11.10
N GLY A 299 -28.12 -20.89 -10.64
CA GLY A 299 -28.07 -20.48 -9.25
C GLY A 299 -29.36 -20.86 -8.57
N PRO A 300 -29.35 -21.42 -7.36
CA PRO A 300 -30.60 -21.83 -6.69
C PRO A 300 -31.37 -20.61 -6.19
N SER A 301 -32.62 -20.53 -6.62
CA SER A 301 -33.67 -19.76 -5.94
C SER A 301 -34.12 -20.55 -4.73
N GLY A 302 -33.93 -19.99 -3.53
CA GLY A 302 -34.37 -20.49 -2.24
C GLY A 302 -34.11 -19.44 -1.18
#